data_1c3a972884af4475b9e3c61e279b7f76
#
_entry.id   1c3a972884af4475b9e3c61e279b7f76
#
_cell.length_a   1.000
_cell.length_b   1.000
_cell.length_c   1.000
_cell.angle_alpha   90.00
_cell.angle_beta   90.00
_cell.angle_gamma   90.00
#
_symmetry.space_group_name_H-M   'P 1'
#
loop_
_entity.id
_entity.type
_entity.pdbx_description
1 polymer ?
#
loop_
_entity_poly.entity_id
_entity_poly.type
_entity_poly.pdbx_seq_one_letter_code
_entity_poly.pdbx_strand_id
1 'polypeptide(L)'
;MKRNLFIAAIAAAIFSLASCERIDYDLPPGVAKPDRQLTKQFNESYPDARDIEWEYVGGAWVVSFETGRGANEVDYKVWYDADGNWLMTKRDYHISAVPQHVKDALSADPEYGSVRVEDNEVEYYKTPSENFYRFDVFHNGREVEVDVTEDGVVTPARNR
;
A
#
# COMPACT_ATOMS: atom_id res chain seq x y z
N MET A 1 10.64 -57.53 -35.70
CA MET A 1 9.62 -56.46 -35.72
C MET A 1 10.05 -55.37 -34.75
N LYS A 2 10.59 -54.26 -35.27
CA LYS A 2 11.08 -53.11 -34.45
C LYS A 2 9.97 -52.07 -34.41
N ARG A 3 9.40 -51.82 -33.22
CA ARG A 3 8.40 -50.76 -32.99
C ARG A 3 9.14 -49.47 -32.65
N ASN A 4 9.12 -48.50 -33.55
CA ASN A 4 9.60 -47.14 -33.32
C ASN A 4 8.58 -46.40 -32.47
N LEU A 5 8.99 -45.96 -31.26
CA LEU A 5 8.22 -45.07 -30.41
C LEU A 5 8.58 -43.63 -30.79
N PHE A 6 7.65 -42.94 -31.43
CA PHE A 6 7.76 -41.48 -31.62
C PHE A 6 7.35 -40.76 -30.32
N ILE A 7 8.31 -40.16 -29.67
CA ILE A 7 8.07 -39.25 -28.55
C ILE A 7 7.80 -37.86 -29.17
N ALA A 8 6.54 -37.43 -29.14
CA ALA A 8 6.16 -36.08 -29.49
C ALA A 8 6.46 -35.17 -28.29
N ALA A 9 7.47 -34.34 -28.39
CA ALA A 9 7.75 -33.28 -27.42
C ALA A 9 6.76 -32.16 -27.65
N ILE A 10 5.79 -32.00 -26.75
CA ILE A 10 4.89 -30.84 -26.71
C ILE A 10 5.69 -29.71 -26.04
N ALA A 11 6.18 -28.78 -26.83
CA ALA A 11 6.71 -27.50 -26.36
C ALA A 11 5.52 -26.63 -25.91
N ALA A 12 5.28 -26.57 -24.61
CA ALA A 12 4.36 -25.60 -24.06
C ALA A 12 5.02 -24.21 -24.18
N ALA A 13 4.57 -23.44 -25.17
CA ALA A 13 4.91 -22.03 -25.26
C ALA A 13 4.16 -21.30 -24.12
N ILE A 14 4.90 -20.94 -23.09
CA ILE A 14 4.43 -20.03 -22.06
C ILE A 14 4.38 -18.65 -22.72
N PHE A 15 3.21 -18.27 -23.22
CA PHE A 15 2.93 -16.89 -23.54
C PHE A 15 2.81 -16.16 -22.20
N SER A 16 3.92 -15.55 -21.78
CA SER A 16 3.84 -14.46 -20.80
C SER A 16 3.10 -13.34 -21.49
N LEU A 17 1.80 -13.19 -21.18
CA LEU A 17 1.08 -11.96 -21.43
C LEU A 17 1.80 -10.89 -20.61
N ALA A 18 2.71 -10.16 -21.24
CA ALA A 18 3.19 -8.90 -20.71
C ALA A 18 1.94 -8.01 -20.67
N SER A 19 1.30 -7.95 -19.52
CA SER A 19 0.38 -6.89 -19.17
C SER A 19 1.19 -5.61 -19.33
N CYS A 20 0.82 -4.74 -20.28
CA CYS A 20 1.38 -3.41 -20.33
C CYS A 20 0.88 -2.70 -19.06
N GLU A 21 1.65 -2.81 -17.99
CA GLU A 21 1.42 -2.04 -16.78
C GLU A 21 1.59 -0.58 -17.15
N ARG A 22 0.55 0.20 -16.88
CA ARG A 22 0.61 1.64 -17.06
C ARG A 22 1.47 2.22 -15.95
N ILE A 23 2.55 2.91 -16.33
CA ILE A 23 3.40 3.66 -15.40
C ILE A 23 3.27 5.14 -15.78
N ASP A 24 2.68 5.91 -14.88
CA ASP A 24 2.53 7.35 -15.01
C ASP A 24 3.55 8.07 -14.10
N TYR A 25 3.86 9.33 -14.46
CA TYR A 25 4.80 10.16 -13.73
C TYR A 25 4.23 11.57 -13.60
N ASP A 26 3.88 11.98 -12.40
CA ASP A 26 3.53 13.35 -12.04
C ASP A 26 4.73 14.03 -11.36
N LEU A 27 5.59 14.64 -12.17
CA LEU A 27 6.86 15.21 -11.73
C LEU A 27 6.88 16.72 -11.94
N PRO A 28 7.37 17.47 -10.93
CA PRO A 28 7.62 18.91 -11.10
C PRO A 28 8.60 19.19 -12.24
N PRO A 29 8.51 20.37 -12.87
CA PRO A 29 9.45 20.77 -13.91
C PRO A 29 10.92 20.68 -13.45
N GLY A 30 11.74 19.97 -14.22
CA GLY A 30 13.16 19.80 -13.94
C GLY A 30 13.50 18.61 -13.03
N VAL A 31 12.53 17.91 -12.51
CA VAL A 31 12.76 16.65 -11.78
C VAL A 31 12.87 15.50 -12.79
N ALA A 32 13.98 14.76 -12.72
CA ALA A 32 14.16 13.55 -13.52
C ALA A 32 13.30 12.41 -12.94
N LYS A 33 13.01 11.41 -13.77
CA LYS A 33 12.34 10.17 -13.28
C LYS A 33 13.19 9.46 -12.22
N PRO A 34 12.56 8.64 -11.34
CA PRO A 34 13.30 7.84 -10.38
C PRO A 34 14.35 6.99 -11.08
N ASP A 35 15.48 6.82 -10.45
CA ASP A 35 16.58 6.08 -11.04
C ASP A 35 16.28 4.57 -11.19
N ARG A 36 17.19 3.87 -11.88
CA ARG A 36 17.01 2.43 -12.11
C ARG A 36 17.10 1.59 -10.84
N GLN A 37 17.83 2.05 -9.84
CA GLN A 37 18.00 1.31 -8.58
C GLN A 37 16.72 1.38 -7.78
N LEU A 38 16.13 2.57 -7.65
CA LEU A 38 14.87 2.77 -6.95
C LEU A 38 13.70 2.02 -7.63
N THR A 39 13.57 2.14 -8.96
CA THR A 39 12.52 1.42 -9.70
C THR A 39 12.70 -0.10 -9.62
N LYS A 40 13.93 -0.60 -9.62
CA LYS A 40 14.21 -2.03 -9.43
C LYS A 40 13.81 -2.49 -8.03
N GLN A 41 14.20 -1.75 -6.98
CA GLN A 41 13.84 -2.04 -5.58
C GLN A 41 12.32 -2.08 -5.40
N PHE A 42 11.60 -1.13 -5.97
CA PHE A 42 10.15 -1.10 -5.97
C PHE A 42 9.56 -2.35 -6.62
N ASN A 43 9.97 -2.68 -7.85
CA ASN A 43 9.46 -3.84 -8.60
C ASN A 43 9.77 -5.18 -7.91
N GLU A 44 10.91 -5.29 -7.22
CA GLU A 44 11.26 -6.47 -6.43
C GLU A 44 10.38 -6.60 -5.16
N SER A 45 10.00 -5.47 -4.56
CA SER A 45 9.15 -5.43 -3.37
C SER A 45 7.67 -5.65 -3.69
N TYR A 46 7.24 -5.20 -4.86
CA TYR A 46 5.83 -5.22 -5.30
C TYR A 46 5.70 -5.78 -6.73
N PRO A 47 5.98 -7.07 -6.94
CA PRO A 47 6.00 -7.67 -8.28
C PRO A 47 4.62 -7.72 -8.96
N ASP A 48 3.54 -7.61 -8.19
CA ASP A 48 2.17 -7.62 -8.67
C ASP A 48 1.54 -6.20 -8.73
N ALA A 49 2.37 -5.14 -8.59
CA ALA A 49 1.91 -3.77 -8.67
C ALA A 49 1.37 -3.43 -10.07
N ARG A 50 0.27 -2.69 -10.10
CA ARG A 50 -0.40 -2.21 -11.32
C ARG A 50 -0.76 -0.75 -11.18
N ASP A 51 -1.05 -0.09 -12.29
CA ASP A 51 -1.48 1.30 -12.33
C ASP A 51 -0.55 2.21 -11.48
N ILE A 52 0.74 2.08 -11.77
CA ILE A 52 1.83 2.68 -10.99
C ILE A 52 1.96 4.16 -11.35
N GLU A 53 1.89 5.03 -10.37
CA GLU A 53 2.09 6.46 -10.51
C GLU A 53 3.23 6.93 -9.58
N TRP A 54 4.22 7.61 -10.17
CA TRP A 54 5.35 8.18 -9.45
C TRP A 54 5.24 9.69 -9.35
N GLU A 55 5.33 10.20 -8.14
CA GLU A 55 5.36 11.62 -7.80
C GLU A 55 6.68 11.96 -7.09
N TYR A 56 7.07 13.23 -7.14
CA TYR A 56 8.16 13.75 -6.31
C TYR A 56 7.65 14.94 -5.50
N VAL A 57 7.43 14.74 -4.21
CA VAL A 57 6.77 15.70 -3.32
C VAL A 57 7.61 15.92 -2.06
N GLY A 58 7.91 17.19 -1.75
CA GLY A 58 8.61 17.54 -0.51
C GLY A 58 10.02 16.97 -0.36
N GLY A 59 10.68 16.60 -1.48
CA GLY A 59 12.00 15.97 -1.44
C GLY A 59 11.98 14.45 -1.33
N ALA A 60 10.80 13.83 -1.40
CA ALA A 60 10.61 12.40 -1.36
C ALA A 60 10.01 11.86 -2.66
N TRP A 61 10.37 10.66 -3.04
CA TRP A 61 9.68 9.87 -4.05
C TRP A 61 8.45 9.23 -3.43
N VAL A 62 7.32 9.38 -4.10
CA VAL A 62 6.05 8.76 -3.71
C VAL A 62 5.59 7.91 -4.87
N VAL A 63 5.21 6.66 -4.60
CA VAL A 63 4.63 5.77 -5.61
C VAL A 63 3.30 5.26 -5.12
N SER A 64 2.27 5.52 -5.91
CA SER A 64 0.91 4.99 -5.72
C SER A 64 0.70 3.85 -6.70
N PHE A 65 0.06 2.78 -6.27
CA PHE A 65 -0.20 1.60 -7.09
C PHE A 65 -1.26 0.72 -6.46
N GLU A 66 -1.79 -0.18 -7.27
CA GLU A 66 -2.76 -1.18 -6.86
C GLU A 66 -2.17 -2.58 -6.91
N THR A 67 -2.69 -3.48 -6.09
CA THR A 67 -2.43 -4.93 -6.17
C THR A 67 -3.75 -5.71 -6.18
N GLY A 68 -3.72 -6.96 -6.57
CA GLY A 68 -4.94 -7.75 -6.67
C GLY A 68 -5.81 -7.35 -7.85
N ARG A 69 -7.09 -7.73 -7.86
CA ARG A 69 -8.08 -7.36 -8.89
C ARG A 69 -9.51 -7.46 -8.37
N GLY A 70 -10.37 -6.56 -8.81
CA GLY A 70 -11.79 -6.54 -8.46
C GLY A 70 -12.00 -6.46 -6.96
N ALA A 71 -12.77 -7.35 -6.37
CA ALA A 71 -13.06 -7.33 -4.93
C ALA A 71 -11.83 -7.55 -4.01
N ASN A 72 -10.68 -7.94 -4.57
CA ASN A 72 -9.42 -8.12 -3.84
C ASN A 72 -8.40 -7.03 -4.23
N GLU A 73 -8.83 -5.96 -4.86
CA GLU A 73 -8.00 -4.82 -5.18
C GLU A 73 -7.66 -4.06 -3.90
N VAL A 74 -6.41 -3.64 -3.80
CA VAL A 74 -5.89 -2.93 -2.63
C VAL A 74 -4.97 -1.83 -3.10
N ASP A 75 -5.26 -0.63 -2.61
CA ASP A 75 -4.48 0.57 -2.86
C ASP A 75 -3.29 0.67 -1.91
N TYR A 76 -2.16 1.08 -2.49
CA TYR A 76 -0.91 1.30 -1.79
C TYR A 76 -0.31 2.66 -2.13
N LYS A 77 0.38 3.22 -1.16
CA LYS A 77 1.27 4.36 -1.36
C LYS A 77 2.57 4.12 -0.59
N VAL A 78 3.71 4.30 -1.26
CA VAL A 78 5.03 4.08 -0.66
C VAL A 78 5.88 5.33 -0.83
N TRP A 79 6.58 5.71 0.23
CA TRP A 79 7.49 6.85 0.25
C TRP A 79 8.94 6.38 0.37
N TYR A 80 9.78 7.00 -0.42
CA TYR A 80 11.23 6.87 -0.37
C TYR A 80 11.87 8.25 -0.25
N ASP A 81 12.97 8.36 0.46
CA ASP A 81 13.74 9.62 0.46
C ASP A 81 14.43 9.87 -0.91
N ALA A 82 15.13 11.00 -1.02
CA ALA A 82 15.83 11.36 -2.25
C ALA A 82 16.94 10.37 -2.65
N ASP A 83 17.48 9.63 -1.69
CA ASP A 83 18.51 8.61 -1.87
C ASP A 83 17.92 7.21 -2.17
N GLY A 84 16.57 7.09 -2.19
CA GLY A 84 15.85 5.84 -2.45
C GLY A 84 15.68 4.94 -1.23
N ASN A 85 15.94 5.42 -0.01
CA ASN A 85 15.67 4.67 1.19
C ASN A 85 14.16 4.69 1.48
N TRP A 86 13.61 3.53 1.82
CA TRP A 86 12.21 3.40 2.20
C TRP A 86 11.91 4.18 3.50
N LEU A 87 10.87 5.01 3.46
CA LEU A 87 10.39 5.81 4.59
C LEU A 87 9.14 5.21 5.22
N MET A 88 8.13 4.91 4.40
CA MET A 88 6.88 4.31 4.89
C MET A 88 6.08 3.69 3.75
N THR A 89 5.11 2.86 4.12
CA THR A 89 4.08 2.31 3.23
C THR A 89 2.72 2.55 3.85
N LYS A 90 1.79 3.09 3.06
CA LYS A 90 0.36 3.12 3.36
C LYS A 90 -0.34 2.03 2.57
N ARG A 91 -1.34 1.42 3.16
CA ARG A 91 -2.22 0.46 2.52
C ARG A 91 -3.65 0.66 3.04
N ASP A 92 -4.62 0.65 2.14
CA ASP A 92 -6.02 0.76 2.52
C ASP A 92 -6.60 -0.61 2.91
N TYR A 93 -7.33 -0.62 4.02
CA TYR A 93 -7.99 -1.79 4.57
C TYR A 93 -9.48 -1.56 4.69
N HIS A 94 -10.29 -2.53 4.31
CA HIS A 94 -11.66 -2.52 4.78
C HIS A 94 -11.70 -2.80 6.29
N ILE A 95 -12.52 -2.06 7.05
CA ILE A 95 -12.59 -2.14 8.52
C ILE A 95 -12.79 -3.57 9.06
N SER A 96 -13.44 -4.44 8.29
CA SER A 96 -13.61 -5.86 8.67
C SER A 96 -12.32 -6.64 8.69
N ALA A 97 -11.28 -6.20 7.95
CA ALA A 97 -9.96 -6.82 7.90
C ALA A 97 -9.00 -6.30 8.98
N VAL A 98 -9.36 -5.20 9.66
CA VAL A 98 -8.58 -4.68 10.79
C VAL A 98 -8.64 -5.67 11.96
N PRO A 99 -7.50 -5.99 12.61
CA PRO A 99 -7.47 -6.89 13.75
C PRO A 99 -8.41 -6.46 14.88
N GLN A 100 -9.10 -7.43 15.49
CA GLN A 100 -10.12 -7.11 16.49
C GLN A 100 -9.55 -6.34 17.70
N HIS A 101 -8.36 -6.70 18.16
CA HIS A 101 -7.73 -6.02 19.31
C HIS A 101 -7.43 -4.53 19.04
N VAL A 102 -7.17 -4.12 17.79
CA VAL A 102 -7.00 -2.72 17.40
C VAL A 102 -8.34 -1.97 17.49
N LYS A 103 -9.41 -2.58 17.00
CA LYS A 103 -10.77 -2.02 17.12
C LYS A 103 -11.23 -1.96 18.57
N ASP A 104 -10.90 -2.96 19.38
CA ASP A 104 -11.20 -3.00 20.81
C ASP A 104 -10.43 -1.90 21.56
N ALA A 105 -9.17 -1.63 21.19
CA ALA A 105 -8.37 -0.56 21.77
C ALA A 105 -9.00 0.81 21.48
N LEU A 106 -9.39 1.10 20.23
CA LEU A 106 -10.11 2.32 19.90
C LEU A 106 -11.41 2.43 20.69
N SER A 107 -12.21 1.36 20.76
CA SER A 107 -13.49 1.35 21.46
C SER A 107 -13.37 1.52 22.98
N ALA A 108 -12.25 1.13 23.56
CA ALA A 108 -11.97 1.28 24.98
C ALA A 108 -11.33 2.62 25.35
N ASP A 109 -10.93 3.43 24.37
CA ASP A 109 -10.28 4.70 24.62
C ASP A 109 -11.25 5.71 25.27
N PRO A 110 -10.85 6.43 26.34
CA PRO A 110 -11.73 7.35 27.06
C PRO A 110 -12.19 8.55 26.22
N GLU A 111 -11.39 8.97 25.24
CA GLU A 111 -11.70 10.13 24.39
C GLU A 111 -12.41 9.71 23.11
N TYR A 112 -11.96 8.63 22.48
CA TYR A 112 -12.44 8.20 21.15
C TYR A 112 -13.33 6.96 21.16
N GLY A 113 -13.50 6.26 22.28
CA GLY A 113 -14.21 4.98 22.35
C GLY A 113 -15.70 5.04 22.02
N SER A 114 -16.33 6.22 22.13
CA SER A 114 -17.75 6.42 21.80
C SER A 114 -17.97 7.14 20.47
N VAL A 115 -16.91 7.40 19.71
CA VAL A 115 -17.04 8.06 18.40
C VAL A 115 -17.52 7.09 17.33
N ARG A 116 -18.14 7.65 16.29
CA ARG A 116 -18.49 6.88 15.09
C ARG A 116 -17.29 6.89 14.14
N VAL A 117 -16.87 5.71 13.71
CA VAL A 117 -15.95 5.58 12.57
C VAL A 117 -16.74 5.98 11.32
N GLU A 118 -16.21 6.93 10.55
CA GLU A 118 -16.95 7.50 9.41
C GLU A 118 -16.99 6.56 8.23
N ASP A 119 -15.87 5.93 7.91
CA ASP A 119 -15.72 5.08 6.74
C ASP A 119 -15.52 3.61 7.06
N ASN A 120 -15.80 2.76 6.07
CA ASN A 120 -15.45 1.35 6.12
C ASN A 120 -14.00 1.08 5.70
N GLU A 121 -13.27 2.13 5.36
CA GLU A 121 -11.85 2.09 5.00
C GLU A 121 -11.01 2.60 6.15
N VAL A 122 -9.88 1.94 6.37
CA VAL A 122 -8.92 2.25 7.41
C VAL A 122 -7.54 2.19 6.79
N GLU A 123 -6.77 3.25 6.94
CA GLU A 123 -5.42 3.29 6.43
C GLU A 123 -4.45 2.58 7.37
N TYR A 124 -3.68 1.63 6.85
CA TYR A 124 -2.60 1.01 7.60
C TYR A 124 -1.25 1.58 7.19
N TYR A 125 -0.52 2.08 8.15
CA TYR A 125 0.81 2.63 7.97
C TYR A 125 1.87 1.70 8.54
N LYS A 126 2.85 1.36 7.72
CA LYS A 126 4.08 0.70 8.12
C LYS A 126 5.23 1.70 8.04
N THR A 127 5.96 1.89 9.15
CA THR A 127 7.11 2.79 9.23
C THR A 127 8.31 2.07 9.85
N PRO A 128 9.53 2.64 9.81
CA PRO A 128 10.68 2.04 10.46
C PRO A 128 10.57 1.93 11.99
N SER A 129 9.75 2.78 12.62
CA SER A 129 9.63 2.86 14.07
C SER A 129 8.42 2.13 14.63
N GLU A 130 7.30 2.15 13.91
CA GLU A 130 6.02 1.62 14.40
C GLU A 130 5.08 1.35 13.23
N ASN A 131 4.10 0.48 13.45
CA ASN A 131 2.98 0.26 12.55
C ASN A 131 1.70 0.70 13.24
N PHE A 132 0.77 1.31 12.50
CA PHE A 132 -0.47 1.77 13.07
C PHE A 132 -1.59 1.78 12.02
N TYR A 133 -2.82 1.77 12.52
CA TYR A 133 -4.04 1.94 11.75
C TYR A 133 -4.58 3.35 12.00
N ARG A 134 -4.93 4.06 10.94
CA ARG A 134 -5.54 5.40 10.99
C ARG A 134 -7.02 5.27 10.68
N PHE A 135 -7.82 5.77 11.60
CA PHE A 135 -9.27 5.81 11.51
C PHE A 135 -9.75 7.24 11.35
N ASP A 136 -10.67 7.46 10.42
CA ASP A 136 -11.45 8.68 10.35
C ASP A 136 -12.66 8.55 11.28
N VAL A 137 -12.73 9.43 12.28
CA VAL A 137 -13.78 9.38 13.30
C VAL A 137 -14.44 10.73 13.46
N PHE A 138 -15.75 10.72 13.77
CA PHE A 138 -16.48 11.94 14.05
C PHE A 138 -16.44 12.24 15.54
N HIS A 139 -15.67 13.25 15.92
CA HIS A 139 -15.47 13.65 17.31
C HIS A 139 -15.73 15.14 17.51
N ASN A 140 -16.56 15.51 18.52
CA ASN A 140 -16.90 16.89 18.88
C ASN A 140 -17.42 17.73 17.69
N GLY A 141 -18.25 17.14 16.82
CA GLY A 141 -18.88 17.84 15.69
C GLY A 141 -17.99 18.01 14.46
N ARG A 142 -16.85 17.35 14.39
CA ARG A 142 -15.93 17.37 13.26
C ARG A 142 -15.29 16.00 13.02
N GLU A 143 -14.87 15.78 11.80
CA GLU A 143 -14.04 14.65 11.43
C GLU A 143 -12.60 14.88 11.92
N VAL A 144 -12.01 13.85 12.51
CA VAL A 144 -10.62 13.83 12.97
C VAL A 144 -10.01 12.46 12.70
N GLU A 145 -8.72 12.44 12.45
CA GLU A 145 -7.96 11.20 12.28
C GLU A 145 -7.39 10.73 13.62
N VAL A 146 -7.48 9.43 13.88
CA VAL A 146 -6.96 8.79 15.10
C VAL A 146 -6.09 7.61 14.70
N ASP A 147 -4.85 7.61 15.20
CA ASP A 147 -3.90 6.51 14.99
C ASP A 147 -4.03 5.50 16.14
N VAL A 148 -4.11 4.21 15.80
CA VAL A 148 -4.07 3.10 16.74
C VAL A 148 -2.94 2.17 16.35
N THR A 149 -1.92 2.05 17.21
CA THR A 149 -0.79 1.16 16.94
C THR A 149 -1.21 -0.32 17.00
N GLU A 150 -0.38 -1.20 16.44
CA GLU A 150 -0.60 -2.65 16.55
C GLU A 150 -0.63 -3.15 18.01
N ASP A 151 0.02 -2.41 18.93
CA ASP A 151 0.00 -2.70 20.38
C ASP A 151 -1.23 -2.09 21.09
N GLY A 152 -2.12 -1.39 20.36
CA GLY A 152 -3.36 -0.82 20.90
C GLY A 152 -3.20 0.55 21.59
N VAL A 153 -2.13 1.30 21.29
CA VAL A 153 -2.00 2.68 21.77
C VAL A 153 -2.78 3.61 20.84
N VAL A 154 -3.72 4.36 21.40
CA VAL A 154 -4.59 5.31 20.69
C VAL A 154 -4.03 6.72 20.83
N THR A 155 -3.87 7.44 19.73
CA THR A 155 -3.38 8.83 19.71
C THR A 155 -4.05 9.63 18.60
N PRO A 156 -4.22 10.97 18.77
CA PRO A 156 -4.58 11.83 17.63
C PRO A 156 -3.55 11.67 16.52
N ALA A 157 -4.01 11.60 15.27
CA ALA A 157 -3.12 11.52 14.13
C ALA A 157 -2.20 12.75 14.07
N ARG A 158 -0.93 12.50 13.82
CA ARG A 158 0.05 13.56 13.60
C ARG A 158 0.12 13.84 12.11
N ASN A 159 -0.04 15.09 11.71
CA ASN A 159 0.29 15.52 10.36
C ASN A 159 1.79 15.27 10.13
N ARG A 160 2.11 14.34 9.26
CA ARG A 160 3.49 13.99 8.89
C ARG A 160 3.78 14.46 7.46
#